data_cd4b13abad4331f58dd3b333cd7bd035
#
_entry.id   cd4b13abad4331f58dd3b333cd7bd035
#
_cell.length_a   1.000
_cell.length_b   1.000
_cell.length_c   1.000
_cell.angle_alpha   90.00
_cell.angle_beta   90.00
_cell.angle_gamma   90.00
#
_symmetry.space_group_name_H-M   'P 1'
#
loop_
_entity.id
_entity.type
_entity.pdbx_description
1 polymer ?
#
loop_
_entity_poly.entity_id
_entity_poly.type
_entity_poly.pdbx_seq_one_letter_code
_entity_poly.pdbx_strand_id
1 'polypeptide(L)'
;SCVQKYSFMLKQQKIFFDFLRFCIGSAKEIPDSLKEADWKELYAIAKMQALLGVLFHGIRRLPKELAPEQKLLMQWMVMAEQIRKQNIRLFLDSVKVCKNFENKGFANCILKGQGNALLYPDPYMRTPGDIDIYLEGGRKRVMEYVNKVCPNQVIRYHHVDFPVMKAAIEVHFTPSYMFYPIHNSRMQKWFKEVMDLQCSNVVTLPDGYGEITVPTTSFNVIYILSHLYRHVFTEGIGLRQLIDYYFVLVKSEERRVKNLTALQRELKYLGLWKFAGAVMYVLHEALGLPEAKMIAPIDVNEGRFLLAEIMQGGNFGQYDTRLGSKENEGKLHRYLRMSLRNLRFAKYYPTEALSEPLFRTWFALWKKIHGIR
;
A
#
# COMPACT_ATOMS: atom_id res chain seq x y z
N SER A 1 -32.91 9.45 14.00
CA SER A 1 -32.04 10.36 14.77
C SER A 1 -30.56 10.16 14.38
N CYS A 2 -29.68 11.08 14.72
CA CYS A 2 -28.24 11.01 14.45
C CYS A 2 -27.60 9.74 15.06
N VAL A 3 -28.06 9.35 16.25
CA VAL A 3 -27.62 8.15 16.97
C VAL A 3 -27.97 6.88 16.20
N GLN A 4 -29.18 6.79 15.63
CA GLN A 4 -29.60 5.63 14.84
C GLN A 4 -28.78 5.49 13.55
N LYS A 5 -28.49 6.60 12.87
CA LYS A 5 -27.66 6.61 11.67
C LYS A 5 -26.22 6.17 11.98
N TYR A 6 -25.66 6.63 13.09
CA TYR A 6 -24.32 6.24 13.55
C TYR A 6 -24.26 4.76 13.93
N SER A 7 -25.24 4.25 14.66
CA SER A 7 -25.35 2.82 15.01
C SER A 7 -25.47 1.93 13.77
N PHE A 8 -26.28 2.35 12.78
CA PHE A 8 -26.43 1.63 11.51
C PHE A 8 -25.10 1.58 10.76
N MET A 9 -24.38 2.71 10.66
CA MET A 9 -23.09 2.79 9.98
C MET A 9 -22.06 1.86 10.62
N LEU A 10 -21.96 1.82 11.95
CA LEU A 10 -21.06 0.91 12.67
C LEU A 10 -21.40 -0.56 12.43
N LYS A 11 -22.70 -0.88 12.37
CA LYS A 11 -23.16 -2.24 12.05
C LYS A 11 -22.73 -2.65 10.64
N GLN A 12 -22.95 -1.80 9.64
CA GLN A 12 -22.56 -2.10 8.26
C GLN A 12 -21.04 -2.21 8.10
N GLN A 13 -20.27 -1.42 8.83
CA GLN A 13 -18.80 -1.54 8.87
C GLN A 13 -18.35 -2.90 9.44
N LYS A 14 -19.00 -3.39 10.49
CA LYS A 14 -18.72 -4.73 11.03
C LYS A 14 -19.04 -5.82 10.02
N ILE A 15 -20.20 -5.76 9.38
CA ILE A 15 -20.61 -6.70 8.31
C ILE A 15 -19.58 -6.66 7.16
N PHE A 16 -19.13 -5.48 6.80
CA PHE A 16 -18.09 -5.30 5.79
C PHE A 16 -16.80 -6.05 6.16
N PHE A 17 -16.31 -5.95 7.38
CA PHE A 17 -15.11 -6.68 7.81
C PHE A 17 -15.32 -8.18 7.86
N ASP A 18 -16.49 -8.64 8.34
CA ASP A 18 -16.83 -10.07 8.35
C ASP A 18 -16.81 -10.63 6.91
N PHE A 19 -17.42 -9.92 5.96
CA PHE A 19 -17.42 -10.31 4.57
C PHE A 19 -16.02 -10.18 3.91
N LEU A 20 -15.28 -9.16 4.23
CA LEU A 20 -13.91 -8.97 3.72
C LEU A 20 -12.99 -10.13 4.11
N ARG A 21 -13.09 -10.63 5.34
CA ARG A 21 -12.35 -11.83 5.79
C ARG A 21 -12.68 -13.06 4.95
N PHE A 22 -13.94 -13.25 4.61
CA PHE A 22 -14.36 -14.30 3.68
C PHE A 22 -13.78 -14.08 2.28
N CYS A 23 -13.80 -12.85 1.76
CA CYS A 23 -13.27 -12.52 0.44
C CYS A 23 -11.77 -12.81 0.29
N ILE A 24 -10.97 -12.51 1.32
CA ILE A 24 -9.51 -12.72 1.33
C ILE A 24 -9.10 -14.12 1.80
N GLY A 25 -10.06 -14.94 2.26
CA GLY A 25 -9.83 -16.31 2.70
C GLY A 25 -9.29 -16.47 4.11
N SER A 26 -9.30 -15.41 4.95
CA SER A 26 -9.00 -15.53 6.38
C SER A 26 -10.17 -16.16 7.17
N ALA A 27 -11.40 -16.01 6.69
CA ALA A 27 -12.56 -16.79 7.13
C ALA A 27 -13.00 -17.73 5.99
N LYS A 28 -13.30 -19.00 6.32
CA LYS A 28 -13.74 -20.01 5.34
C LYS A 28 -15.24 -19.98 5.11
N GLU A 29 -15.99 -19.71 6.17
CA GLU A 29 -17.44 -19.72 6.16
C GLU A 29 -18.01 -18.37 5.73
N ILE A 30 -19.15 -18.40 5.04
CA ILE A 30 -19.93 -17.19 4.74
C ILE A 30 -20.44 -16.62 6.06
N PRO A 31 -20.20 -15.34 6.38
CA PRO A 31 -20.62 -14.80 7.66
C PRO A 31 -22.14 -14.64 7.73
N ASP A 32 -22.75 -15.11 8.84
CA ASP A 32 -24.19 -14.98 9.07
C ASP A 32 -24.67 -13.52 9.08
N SER A 33 -23.79 -12.60 9.49
CA SER A 33 -24.05 -11.15 9.48
C SER A 33 -24.39 -10.60 8.10
N LEU A 34 -24.01 -11.31 7.03
CA LEU A 34 -24.28 -10.90 5.64
C LEU A 34 -25.78 -10.89 5.30
N LYS A 35 -26.61 -11.62 6.04
CA LYS A 35 -28.09 -11.59 5.92
C LYS A 35 -28.67 -10.21 6.22
N GLU A 36 -27.94 -9.38 6.97
CA GLU A 36 -28.32 -8.02 7.36
C GLU A 36 -27.53 -6.94 6.63
N ALA A 37 -26.86 -7.32 5.53
CA ALA A 37 -26.01 -6.39 4.77
C ALA A 37 -26.85 -5.40 3.97
N ASP A 38 -26.53 -4.13 4.09
CA ASP A 38 -26.86 -3.13 3.08
C ASP A 38 -25.78 -3.11 2.00
N TRP A 39 -26.07 -3.78 0.90
CA TRP A 39 -25.10 -3.91 -0.20
C TRP A 39 -24.69 -2.59 -0.83
N LYS A 40 -25.50 -1.52 -0.74
CA LYS A 40 -25.15 -0.18 -1.23
C LYS A 40 -24.08 0.44 -0.33
N GLU A 41 -24.23 0.28 0.99
CA GLU A 41 -23.22 0.72 1.96
C GLU A 41 -21.90 -0.09 1.81
N LEU A 42 -22.01 -1.42 1.64
CA LEU A 42 -20.83 -2.26 1.40
C LEU A 42 -20.10 -1.85 0.11
N TYR A 43 -20.85 -1.55 -0.95
CA TYR A 43 -20.28 -1.04 -2.20
C TYR A 43 -19.56 0.30 -2.01
N ALA A 44 -20.18 1.23 -1.27
CA ALA A 44 -19.59 2.53 -0.98
C ALA A 44 -18.27 2.40 -0.19
N ILE A 45 -18.23 1.56 0.85
CA ILE A 45 -17.02 1.28 1.63
C ILE A 45 -15.96 0.62 0.73
N ALA A 46 -16.34 -0.39 -0.07
CA ALA A 46 -15.43 -1.08 -0.98
C ALA A 46 -14.81 -0.12 -2.01
N LYS A 47 -15.60 0.79 -2.57
CA LYS A 47 -15.13 1.83 -3.49
C LYS A 47 -14.16 2.78 -2.81
N MET A 48 -14.51 3.26 -1.61
CA MET A 48 -13.69 4.18 -0.83
C MET A 48 -12.33 3.56 -0.44
N GLN A 49 -12.31 2.25 -0.16
CA GLN A 49 -11.10 1.50 0.22
C GLN A 49 -10.37 0.85 -0.97
N ALA A 50 -10.84 1.07 -2.21
CA ALA A 50 -10.30 0.46 -3.44
C ALA A 50 -10.33 -1.08 -3.42
N LEU A 51 -11.44 -1.67 -2.94
CA LEU A 51 -11.61 -3.12 -2.73
C LEU A 51 -12.73 -3.74 -3.58
N LEU A 52 -13.22 -3.03 -4.61
CA LEU A 52 -14.33 -3.54 -5.43
C LEU A 52 -14.02 -4.90 -6.06
N GLY A 53 -12.81 -5.11 -6.58
CA GLY A 53 -12.39 -6.39 -7.13
C GLY A 53 -12.31 -7.49 -6.08
N VAL A 54 -11.70 -7.19 -4.92
CA VAL A 54 -11.56 -8.15 -3.81
C VAL A 54 -12.92 -8.62 -3.30
N LEU A 55 -13.87 -7.70 -3.09
CA LEU A 55 -15.20 -8.07 -2.66
C LEU A 55 -15.97 -8.82 -3.75
N PHE A 56 -15.78 -8.46 -5.02
CA PHE A 56 -16.41 -9.19 -6.13
C PHE A 56 -15.94 -10.64 -6.22
N HIS A 57 -14.66 -10.91 -5.92
CA HIS A 57 -14.16 -12.28 -5.77
C HIS A 57 -14.93 -13.07 -4.69
N GLY A 58 -15.32 -12.42 -3.59
CA GLY A 58 -16.19 -13.00 -2.58
C GLY A 58 -17.63 -13.17 -3.07
N ILE A 59 -18.23 -12.14 -3.68
CA ILE A 59 -19.61 -12.13 -4.18
C ILE A 59 -19.88 -13.30 -5.12
N ARG A 60 -18.94 -13.64 -6.01
CA ARG A 60 -19.07 -14.76 -6.95
C ARG A 60 -19.21 -16.14 -6.27
N ARG A 61 -18.88 -16.23 -4.99
CA ARG A 61 -18.96 -17.48 -4.20
C ARG A 61 -20.19 -17.52 -3.28
N LEU A 62 -21.02 -16.49 -3.32
CA LEU A 62 -22.25 -16.43 -2.52
C LEU A 62 -23.42 -17.13 -3.22
N PRO A 63 -24.34 -17.75 -2.46
CA PRO A 63 -25.65 -18.14 -2.97
C PRO A 63 -26.45 -16.90 -3.35
N LYS A 64 -27.42 -17.06 -4.28
CA LYS A 64 -28.22 -15.95 -4.81
C LYS A 64 -28.94 -15.13 -3.73
N GLU A 65 -29.39 -15.80 -2.69
CA GLU A 65 -30.17 -15.23 -1.59
C GLU A 65 -29.36 -14.22 -0.75
N LEU A 66 -28.04 -14.35 -0.76
CA LEU A 66 -27.12 -13.47 -0.04
C LEU A 66 -26.41 -12.47 -0.95
N ALA A 67 -26.53 -12.60 -2.27
CA ALA A 67 -25.89 -11.72 -3.22
C ALA A 67 -26.57 -10.35 -3.32
N PRO A 68 -25.89 -9.28 -3.82
CA PRO A 68 -26.52 -8.00 -4.12
C PRO A 68 -27.67 -8.14 -5.12
N GLU A 69 -28.61 -7.20 -5.09
CA GLU A 69 -29.66 -7.10 -6.13
C GLU A 69 -29.04 -7.00 -7.55
N GLN A 70 -29.74 -7.50 -8.56
CA GLN A 70 -29.22 -7.67 -9.92
C GLN A 70 -28.57 -6.41 -10.51
N LYS A 71 -29.20 -5.24 -10.32
CA LYS A 71 -28.66 -3.97 -10.83
C LYS A 71 -27.30 -3.62 -10.23
N LEU A 72 -27.16 -3.74 -8.92
CA LEU A 72 -25.92 -3.47 -8.22
C LEU A 72 -24.86 -4.53 -8.52
N LEU A 73 -25.27 -5.79 -8.65
CA LEU A 73 -24.37 -6.89 -9.03
C LEU A 73 -23.78 -6.67 -10.43
N MET A 74 -24.57 -6.24 -11.40
CA MET A 74 -24.10 -5.90 -12.74
C MET A 74 -23.11 -4.72 -12.72
N GLN A 75 -23.40 -3.68 -11.92
CA GLN A 75 -22.50 -2.55 -11.75
C GLN A 75 -21.15 -3.01 -11.15
N TRP A 76 -21.20 -3.87 -10.16
CA TRP A 76 -19.99 -4.41 -9.51
C TRP A 76 -19.16 -5.28 -10.47
N MET A 77 -19.83 -6.11 -11.26
CA MET A 77 -19.20 -6.93 -12.29
C MET A 77 -18.47 -6.09 -13.34
N VAL A 78 -19.06 -5.00 -13.80
CA VAL A 78 -18.40 -4.07 -14.75
C VAL A 78 -17.14 -3.48 -14.15
N MET A 79 -17.18 -3.04 -12.89
CA MET A 79 -16.01 -2.50 -12.21
C MET A 79 -14.91 -3.55 -12.00
N ALA A 80 -15.29 -4.77 -11.62
CA ALA A 80 -14.34 -5.87 -11.44
C ALA A 80 -13.67 -6.26 -12.77
N GLU A 81 -14.41 -6.27 -13.88
CA GLU A 81 -13.86 -6.55 -15.21
C GLU A 81 -12.90 -5.44 -15.68
N GLN A 82 -13.17 -4.17 -15.35
CA GLN A 82 -12.22 -3.09 -15.59
C GLN A 82 -10.92 -3.27 -14.80
N ILE A 83 -11.02 -3.65 -13.52
CA ILE A 83 -9.86 -3.95 -12.67
C ILE A 83 -9.06 -5.12 -13.28
N ARG A 84 -9.73 -6.19 -13.71
CA ARG A 84 -9.09 -7.34 -14.36
C ARG A 84 -8.31 -6.93 -15.62
N LYS A 85 -8.93 -6.17 -16.53
CA LYS A 85 -8.29 -5.70 -17.75
C LYS A 85 -7.08 -4.79 -17.48
N GLN A 86 -7.16 -3.96 -16.46
CA GLN A 86 -6.03 -3.13 -16.04
C GLN A 86 -4.87 -3.98 -15.50
N ASN A 87 -5.14 -5.00 -14.68
CA ASN A 87 -4.11 -5.91 -14.18
C ASN A 87 -3.40 -6.67 -15.31
N ILE A 88 -4.14 -7.19 -16.29
CA ILE A 88 -3.55 -7.86 -17.47
C ILE A 88 -2.59 -6.92 -18.19
N ARG A 89 -3.00 -5.67 -18.43
CA ARG A 89 -2.13 -4.66 -19.05
C ARG A 89 -0.88 -4.41 -18.23
N LEU A 90 -1.02 -4.24 -16.92
CA LEU A 90 0.11 -3.96 -16.04
C LEU A 90 1.05 -5.16 -15.91
N PHE A 91 0.58 -6.39 -15.97
CA PHE A 91 1.45 -7.57 -16.07
C PHE A 91 2.31 -7.51 -17.33
N LEU A 92 1.70 -7.28 -18.48
CA LEU A 92 2.41 -7.16 -19.75
C LEU A 92 3.41 -5.98 -19.78
N ASP A 93 2.99 -4.83 -19.25
CA ASP A 93 3.84 -3.63 -19.20
C ASP A 93 4.99 -3.80 -18.20
N SER A 94 4.79 -4.52 -17.10
CA SER A 94 5.85 -4.86 -16.14
C SER A 94 6.92 -5.74 -16.76
N VAL A 95 6.55 -6.76 -17.54
CA VAL A 95 7.51 -7.61 -18.27
C VAL A 95 8.33 -6.78 -19.25
N LYS A 96 7.67 -5.90 -20.02
CA LYS A 96 8.36 -5.03 -20.99
C LYS A 96 9.34 -4.09 -20.32
N VAL A 97 8.93 -3.47 -19.23
CA VAL A 97 9.76 -2.50 -18.50
C VAL A 97 10.97 -3.17 -17.85
N CYS A 98 10.79 -4.33 -17.22
CA CYS A 98 11.91 -5.11 -16.65
C CYS A 98 12.95 -5.45 -17.74
N LYS A 99 12.50 -6.06 -18.84
CA LYS A 99 13.40 -6.41 -19.97
C LYS A 99 14.07 -5.19 -20.59
N ASN A 100 13.36 -4.07 -20.70
CA ASN A 100 13.97 -2.85 -21.23
C ASN A 100 15.13 -2.37 -20.36
N PHE A 101 14.99 -2.36 -19.04
CA PHE A 101 16.06 -1.96 -18.14
C PHE A 101 17.19 -2.99 -18.07
N GLU A 102 16.90 -4.28 -18.11
CA GLU A 102 17.92 -5.33 -18.22
C GLU A 102 18.79 -5.16 -19.47
N ASN A 103 18.17 -4.92 -20.64
CA ASN A 103 18.88 -4.65 -21.89
C ASN A 103 19.74 -3.36 -21.84
N LYS A 104 19.51 -2.47 -20.88
CA LYS A 104 20.30 -1.28 -20.61
C LYS A 104 21.33 -1.48 -19.48
N GLY A 105 21.46 -2.71 -19.00
CA GLY A 105 22.42 -3.09 -17.97
C GLY A 105 22.02 -2.70 -16.55
N PHE A 106 20.71 -2.50 -16.30
CA PHE A 106 20.20 -2.27 -14.95
C PHE A 106 19.59 -3.56 -14.39
N ALA A 107 20.16 -4.09 -13.31
CA ALA A 107 19.44 -5.01 -12.46
C ALA A 107 18.27 -4.28 -11.83
N ASN A 108 17.10 -4.90 -11.81
CA ASN A 108 15.85 -4.23 -11.43
C ASN A 108 14.88 -5.17 -10.73
N CYS A 109 13.91 -4.61 -10.01
CA CYS A 109 12.76 -5.37 -9.51
C CYS A 109 11.51 -4.49 -9.36
N ILE A 110 10.34 -5.09 -9.56
CA ILE A 110 9.03 -4.46 -9.30
C ILE A 110 8.77 -4.50 -7.80
N LEU A 111 8.75 -3.35 -7.14
CA LEU A 111 8.73 -3.25 -5.67
C LEU A 111 7.40 -3.65 -5.02
N LYS A 112 6.28 -3.42 -5.66
CA LYS A 112 4.91 -3.60 -5.15
C LYS A 112 4.00 -4.10 -6.29
N GLY A 113 2.76 -3.63 -6.31
CA GLY A 113 1.86 -3.76 -7.45
C GLY A 113 1.67 -5.19 -7.91
N GLN A 114 2.21 -5.54 -9.05
CA GLN A 114 2.02 -6.82 -9.70
C GLN A 114 2.65 -7.97 -8.91
N GLY A 115 3.79 -7.76 -8.25
CA GLY A 115 4.38 -8.75 -7.34
C GLY A 115 3.46 -9.08 -6.16
N ASN A 116 2.87 -8.08 -5.53
CA ASN A 116 1.92 -8.29 -4.43
C ASN A 116 0.61 -8.92 -4.92
N ALA A 117 0.15 -8.60 -6.14
CA ALA A 117 -1.07 -9.18 -6.70
C ALA A 117 -1.01 -10.71 -6.77
N LEU A 118 0.18 -11.28 -7.01
CA LEU A 118 0.39 -12.74 -7.05
C LEU A 118 0.13 -13.43 -5.70
N LEU A 119 0.09 -12.70 -4.61
CA LEU A 119 -0.20 -13.22 -3.27
C LEU A 119 -1.71 -13.36 -3.00
N TYR A 120 -2.54 -12.70 -3.80
CA TYR A 120 -4.01 -12.71 -3.67
C TYR A 120 -4.59 -14.04 -4.17
N PRO A 121 -5.76 -14.47 -3.65
CA PRO A 121 -6.48 -15.63 -4.18
C PRO A 121 -6.82 -15.51 -5.67
N ASP A 122 -7.12 -14.28 -6.12
CA ASP A 122 -7.30 -13.93 -7.53
C ASP A 122 -6.44 -12.69 -7.82
N PRO A 123 -5.28 -12.84 -8.48
CA PRO A 123 -4.34 -11.74 -8.73
C PRO A 123 -4.92 -10.63 -9.61
N TYR A 124 -5.98 -10.93 -10.38
CA TYR A 124 -6.64 -9.95 -11.23
C TYR A 124 -7.62 -9.04 -10.47
N MET A 125 -7.96 -9.37 -9.23
CA MET A 125 -8.96 -8.64 -8.44
C MET A 125 -8.36 -7.62 -7.47
N ARG A 126 -7.03 -7.57 -7.33
CA ARG A 126 -6.36 -6.47 -6.63
C ARG A 126 -6.51 -5.18 -7.44
N THR A 127 -7.02 -4.11 -6.83
CA THR A 127 -7.07 -2.80 -7.51
C THR A 127 -5.66 -2.35 -7.89
N PRO A 128 -5.37 -2.17 -9.19
CA PRO A 128 -4.04 -1.81 -9.66
C PRO A 128 -3.71 -0.33 -9.41
N GLY A 129 -2.43 0.01 -9.52
CA GLY A 129 -1.90 1.38 -9.46
C GLY A 129 -0.83 1.57 -10.52
N ASP A 130 0.24 2.24 -10.13
CA ASP A 130 1.46 2.45 -10.88
C ASP A 130 2.39 1.22 -10.91
N ILE A 131 3.42 1.29 -11.73
CA ILE A 131 4.54 0.34 -11.73
C ILE A 131 5.69 1.01 -11.01
N ASP A 132 5.96 0.57 -9.78
CA ASP A 132 7.16 0.96 -9.03
C ASP A 132 8.31 0.03 -9.37
N ILE A 133 9.32 0.49 -10.07
CA ILE A 133 10.48 -0.33 -10.42
C ILE A 133 11.76 0.24 -9.81
N TYR A 134 12.44 -0.56 -9.01
CA TYR A 134 13.78 -0.23 -8.50
C TYR A 134 14.83 -0.57 -9.53
N LEU A 135 15.79 0.34 -9.73
CA LEU A 135 16.98 0.12 -10.54
C LEU A 135 18.23 0.19 -9.67
N GLU A 136 19.08 -0.81 -9.81
CA GLU A 136 20.41 -0.83 -9.18
C GLU A 136 21.34 0.24 -9.80
N GLY A 137 22.30 0.70 -9.01
CA GLY A 137 23.32 1.65 -9.45
C GLY A 137 23.20 3.05 -8.84
N GLY A 138 22.18 3.25 -7.99
CA GLY A 138 22.01 4.48 -7.22
C GLY A 138 21.53 5.67 -8.04
N ARG A 139 21.21 6.75 -7.30
CA ARG A 139 20.55 7.94 -7.87
C ARG A 139 21.27 8.53 -9.08
N LYS A 140 22.60 8.66 -9.03
CA LYS A 140 23.36 9.33 -10.11
C LYS A 140 23.19 8.59 -11.44
N ARG A 141 23.50 7.29 -11.45
CA ARG A 141 23.41 6.43 -12.66
C ARG A 141 21.99 6.36 -13.22
N VAL A 142 21.00 6.20 -12.34
CA VAL A 142 19.59 6.13 -12.73
C VAL A 142 19.13 7.46 -13.34
N MET A 143 19.47 8.59 -12.72
CA MET A 143 19.09 9.90 -13.21
C MET A 143 19.78 10.28 -14.52
N GLU A 144 21.05 9.90 -14.72
CA GLU A 144 21.75 10.07 -16.00
C GLU A 144 21.01 9.35 -17.14
N TYR A 145 20.56 8.11 -16.89
CA TYR A 145 19.77 7.35 -17.86
C TYR A 145 18.39 7.97 -18.10
N VAL A 146 17.64 8.26 -17.04
CA VAL A 146 16.29 8.83 -17.16
C VAL A 146 16.32 10.17 -17.90
N ASN A 147 17.24 11.07 -17.56
CA ASN A 147 17.38 12.37 -18.22
C ASN A 147 17.74 12.25 -19.71
N LYS A 148 18.45 11.20 -20.10
CA LYS A 148 18.78 10.93 -21.51
C LYS A 148 17.53 10.49 -22.30
N VAL A 149 16.64 9.72 -21.68
CA VAL A 149 15.43 9.17 -22.32
C VAL A 149 14.23 10.10 -22.20
N CYS A 150 14.00 10.63 -21.00
CA CYS A 150 12.87 11.50 -20.65
C CYS A 150 13.38 12.67 -19.82
N PRO A 151 13.89 13.77 -20.41
CA PRO A 151 14.37 14.91 -19.66
C PRO A 151 13.23 15.65 -18.93
N ASN A 152 13.60 16.38 -17.87
CA ASN A 152 12.69 17.27 -17.11
C ASN A 152 11.52 16.58 -16.38
N GLN A 153 11.69 15.32 -15.97
CA GLN A 153 10.66 14.62 -15.21
C GLN A 153 10.58 15.08 -13.77
N VAL A 154 9.44 14.82 -13.12
CA VAL A 154 9.22 15.11 -11.70
C VAL A 154 10.09 14.18 -10.85
N ILE A 155 10.98 14.76 -10.05
CA ILE A 155 11.87 14.03 -9.16
C ILE A 155 11.32 14.11 -7.74
N ARG A 156 11.16 12.94 -7.12
CA ARG A 156 10.89 12.76 -5.69
C ARG A 156 12.18 12.38 -4.95
N TYR A 157 12.09 12.26 -3.64
CA TYR A 157 13.28 11.89 -2.86
C TYR A 157 13.82 10.50 -3.23
N HIS A 158 12.97 9.55 -3.57
CA HIS A 158 13.28 8.13 -3.78
C HIS A 158 13.03 7.62 -5.20
N HIS A 159 12.30 8.37 -6.03
CA HIS A 159 11.99 7.97 -7.41
C HIS A 159 11.92 9.17 -8.36
N VAL A 160 11.81 8.86 -9.64
CA VAL A 160 11.54 9.80 -10.72
C VAL A 160 10.44 9.22 -11.62
N ASP A 161 9.54 10.07 -12.11
CA ASP A 161 8.53 9.67 -13.08
C ASP A 161 9.18 9.26 -14.41
N PHE A 162 8.67 8.19 -15.04
CA PHE A 162 9.22 7.67 -16.30
C PHE A 162 8.09 7.37 -17.32
N PRO A 163 7.54 8.41 -17.98
CA PRO A 163 6.34 8.31 -18.81
C PRO A 163 6.62 7.78 -20.23
N VAL A 164 7.18 6.57 -20.33
CA VAL A 164 7.51 5.92 -21.63
C VAL A 164 6.40 4.98 -22.14
N MET A 165 5.38 4.70 -21.31
CA MET A 165 4.23 3.84 -21.60
C MET A 165 2.94 4.49 -21.13
N LYS A 166 1.79 3.84 -21.44
CA LYS A 166 0.49 4.29 -20.89
C LYS A 166 0.36 4.07 -19.39
N ALA A 167 1.01 3.03 -18.85
CA ALA A 167 1.10 2.81 -17.42
C ALA A 167 1.96 3.91 -16.78
N ALA A 168 1.56 4.41 -15.64
CA ALA A 168 2.41 5.26 -14.82
C ALA A 168 3.57 4.43 -14.27
N ILE A 169 4.79 4.85 -14.54
CA ILE A 169 6.01 4.17 -14.08
C ILE A 169 6.78 5.12 -13.19
N GLU A 170 7.10 4.66 -11.99
CA GLU A 170 7.99 5.32 -11.05
C GLU A 170 9.32 4.54 -10.96
N VAL A 171 10.39 5.15 -11.41
CA VAL A 171 11.73 4.57 -11.35
C VAL A 171 12.37 4.93 -10.04
N HIS A 172 12.55 3.95 -9.18
CA HIS A 172 13.11 4.10 -7.85
C HIS A 172 14.62 3.88 -7.85
N PHE A 173 15.37 4.79 -7.25
CA PHE A 173 16.79 4.63 -6.95
C PHE A 173 17.08 4.33 -5.47
N THR A 174 16.05 4.37 -4.64
CA THR A 174 15.95 3.71 -3.31
C THR A 174 14.50 3.30 -3.06
N PRO A 175 14.22 2.16 -2.41
CA PRO A 175 12.86 1.66 -2.31
C PRO A 175 11.90 2.55 -1.52
N SER A 176 12.35 3.14 -0.42
CA SER A 176 11.58 4.02 0.45
C SER A 176 12.48 4.95 1.27
N TYR A 177 11.89 5.74 2.16
CA TYR A 177 12.62 6.61 3.09
C TYR A 177 11.75 6.92 4.31
N MET A 178 12.39 7.50 5.35
CA MET A 178 11.76 7.98 6.57
C MET A 178 11.97 9.49 6.67
N PHE A 179 11.10 10.19 7.39
CA PHE A 179 11.25 11.64 7.57
C PHE A 179 12.25 11.98 8.66
N TYR A 180 12.30 11.19 9.74
CA TYR A 180 13.27 11.40 10.80
C TYR A 180 14.67 10.99 10.33
N PRO A 181 15.66 11.91 10.34
CA PRO A 181 16.96 11.67 9.69
C PRO A 181 17.72 10.44 10.18
N ILE A 182 17.64 10.14 11.49
CA ILE A 182 18.34 8.99 12.07
C ILE A 182 17.73 7.67 11.56
N HIS A 183 16.39 7.56 11.58
CA HIS A 183 15.70 6.38 11.05
C HIS A 183 15.92 6.25 9.54
N ASN A 184 15.91 7.37 8.82
CA ASN A 184 16.19 7.35 7.39
C ASN A 184 17.61 6.87 7.07
N SER A 185 18.62 7.35 7.80
CA SER A 185 20.01 6.89 7.61
C SER A 185 20.15 5.39 7.83
N ARG A 186 19.52 4.85 8.88
CA ARG A 186 19.49 3.40 9.17
C ARG A 186 18.76 2.62 8.07
N MET A 187 17.63 3.13 7.59
CA MET A 187 16.84 2.52 6.52
C MET A 187 17.61 2.48 5.20
N GLN A 188 18.28 3.58 4.82
CA GLN A 188 19.09 3.62 3.60
C GLN A 188 20.29 2.65 3.68
N LYS A 189 20.92 2.51 4.85
CA LYS A 189 21.96 1.51 5.08
C LYS A 189 21.40 0.10 4.89
N TRP A 190 20.27 -0.20 5.50
CA TRP A 190 19.60 -1.50 5.37
C TRP A 190 19.26 -1.80 3.90
N PHE A 191 18.67 -0.88 3.15
CA PHE A 191 18.40 -1.08 1.72
C PHE A 191 19.69 -1.39 0.94
N LYS A 192 20.77 -0.65 1.18
CA LYS A 192 22.05 -0.88 0.51
C LYS A 192 22.60 -2.29 0.75
N GLU A 193 22.36 -2.86 1.92
CA GLU A 193 22.85 -4.19 2.31
C GLU A 193 22.02 -5.34 1.68
N VAL A 194 20.72 -5.10 1.38
CA VAL A 194 19.80 -6.19 1.03
C VAL A 194 19.26 -6.14 -0.41
N MET A 195 19.40 -5.01 -1.14
CA MET A 195 18.74 -4.82 -2.44
C MET A 195 19.28 -5.70 -3.57
N ASP A 196 20.56 -6.02 -3.58
CA ASP A 196 21.17 -6.85 -4.64
C ASP A 196 20.46 -8.22 -4.73
N LEU A 197 20.12 -8.82 -3.60
CA LEU A 197 19.37 -10.07 -3.55
C LEU A 197 17.95 -9.93 -4.11
N GLN A 198 17.32 -8.75 -3.94
CA GLN A 198 15.96 -8.53 -4.39
C GLN A 198 15.85 -8.47 -5.93
N CYS A 199 16.89 -8.01 -6.60
CA CYS A 199 16.94 -7.92 -8.06
C CYS A 199 17.22 -9.27 -8.77
N SER A 200 17.32 -10.37 -8.04
CA SER A 200 17.51 -11.73 -8.58
C SER A 200 16.34 -12.68 -8.32
N ASN A 201 15.31 -12.24 -7.57
CA ASN A 201 14.15 -13.07 -7.24
C ASN A 201 13.10 -13.01 -8.36
N VAL A 202 13.16 -13.95 -9.31
CA VAL A 202 12.26 -14.04 -10.45
C VAL A 202 10.98 -14.78 -10.08
N VAL A 203 9.83 -14.27 -10.52
CA VAL A 203 8.53 -14.92 -10.39
C VAL A 203 7.81 -14.98 -11.74
N THR A 204 7.07 -16.08 -11.96
CA THR A 204 6.27 -16.28 -13.16
C THR A 204 4.89 -15.65 -12.98
N LEU A 205 4.46 -14.88 -13.97
CA LEU A 205 3.12 -14.28 -14.02
C LEU A 205 2.08 -15.32 -14.47
N PRO A 206 0.80 -15.16 -14.07
CA PRO A 206 -0.26 -16.06 -14.48
C PRO A 206 -0.46 -16.05 -16.01
N ASP A 207 -1.17 -17.06 -16.51
CA ASP A 207 -1.62 -17.19 -17.92
C ASP A 207 -0.51 -17.02 -18.98
N GLY A 208 0.75 -17.27 -18.60
CA GLY A 208 1.89 -17.19 -19.52
C GLY A 208 2.30 -15.79 -19.93
N TYR A 209 1.93 -14.75 -19.17
CA TYR A 209 2.33 -13.36 -19.47
C TYR A 209 3.84 -13.12 -19.39
N GLY A 210 4.59 -14.02 -18.78
CA GLY A 210 6.04 -13.95 -18.69
C GLY A 210 6.54 -13.92 -17.24
N GLU A 211 7.72 -13.38 -17.05
CA GLU A 211 8.41 -13.33 -15.77
C GLU A 211 8.78 -11.90 -15.43
N ILE A 212 8.76 -11.60 -14.13
CA ILE A 212 9.26 -10.33 -13.55
C ILE A 212 10.12 -10.62 -12.35
N THR A 213 11.01 -9.70 -12.02
CA THR A 213 11.77 -9.74 -10.78
C THR A 213 11.04 -8.94 -9.71
N VAL A 214 10.89 -9.51 -8.52
CA VAL A 214 10.19 -8.88 -7.38
C VAL A 214 10.98 -9.11 -6.10
N PRO A 215 10.84 -8.26 -5.08
CA PRO A 215 11.47 -8.50 -3.79
C PRO A 215 10.99 -9.80 -3.13
N THR A 216 11.86 -10.41 -2.34
CA THR A 216 11.49 -11.56 -1.51
C THR A 216 10.42 -11.19 -0.48
N THR A 217 9.64 -12.17 -0.04
CA THR A 217 8.62 -11.94 1.00
C THR A 217 9.24 -11.44 2.30
N SER A 218 10.43 -11.94 2.66
CA SER A 218 11.16 -11.49 3.86
C SER A 218 11.54 -10.01 3.79
N PHE A 219 11.99 -9.52 2.66
CA PHE A 219 12.25 -8.10 2.44
C PHE A 219 10.95 -7.28 2.56
N ASN A 220 9.88 -7.74 1.93
CA ASN A 220 8.60 -7.04 1.90
C ASN A 220 7.97 -6.87 3.29
N VAL A 221 8.32 -7.72 4.28
CA VAL A 221 7.88 -7.55 5.68
C VAL A 221 8.28 -6.19 6.25
N ILE A 222 9.52 -5.78 6.02
CA ILE A 222 10.04 -4.48 6.50
C ILE A 222 9.73 -3.37 5.50
N TYR A 223 9.94 -3.63 4.22
CA TYR A 223 9.75 -2.64 3.16
C TYR A 223 8.32 -2.11 3.10
N ILE A 224 7.32 -2.99 3.03
CA ILE A 224 5.92 -2.55 2.92
C ILE A 224 5.47 -1.85 4.21
N LEU A 225 5.92 -2.30 5.38
CA LEU A 225 5.64 -1.61 6.63
C LEU A 225 6.22 -0.19 6.65
N SER A 226 7.47 -0.01 6.19
CA SER A 226 8.09 1.31 6.08
C SER A 226 7.37 2.21 5.08
N HIS A 227 6.91 1.63 3.97
CA HIS A 227 6.14 2.32 2.95
C HIS A 227 4.77 2.78 3.48
N LEU A 228 4.04 1.91 4.20
CA LEU A 228 2.80 2.26 4.89
C LEU A 228 3.03 3.40 5.90
N TYR A 229 4.08 3.29 6.70
CA TYR A 229 4.43 4.30 7.72
C TYR A 229 4.66 5.67 7.09
N ARG A 230 5.42 5.75 6.02
CA ARG A 230 5.63 6.98 5.27
C ARG A 230 4.32 7.59 4.74
N HIS A 231 3.45 6.76 4.16
CA HIS A 231 2.17 7.22 3.62
C HIS A 231 1.21 7.75 4.69
N VAL A 232 1.27 7.25 5.91
CA VAL A 232 0.49 7.81 7.03
C VAL A 232 0.71 9.31 7.16
N PHE A 233 1.93 9.82 6.96
CA PHE A 233 2.26 11.24 7.11
C PHE A 233 2.12 12.06 5.82
N THR A 234 1.95 11.44 4.66
CA THR A 234 1.80 12.14 3.38
C THR A 234 0.35 12.16 2.89
N GLU A 235 -0.13 11.05 2.42
CA GLU A 235 -1.45 10.95 1.77
C GLU A 235 -2.48 10.27 2.67
N GLY A 236 -2.04 9.31 3.46
CA GLY A 236 -2.83 8.35 4.20
C GLY A 236 -2.74 6.96 3.60
N ILE A 237 -3.25 5.98 4.31
CA ILE A 237 -3.31 4.58 3.88
C ILE A 237 -4.75 4.09 3.91
N GLY A 238 -5.06 3.09 3.08
CA GLY A 238 -6.36 2.43 3.03
C GLY A 238 -6.25 0.93 3.27
N LEU A 239 -7.39 0.24 3.34
CA LEU A 239 -7.41 -1.21 3.53
C LEU A 239 -6.75 -1.97 2.38
N ARG A 240 -6.72 -1.43 1.15
CA ARG A 240 -6.02 -2.06 0.03
C ARG A 240 -4.56 -2.30 0.34
N GLN A 241 -3.85 -1.30 0.88
CA GLN A 241 -2.45 -1.42 1.26
C GLN A 241 -2.26 -2.38 2.44
N LEU A 242 -3.20 -2.40 3.37
CA LEU A 242 -3.19 -3.34 4.51
C LEU A 242 -3.42 -4.78 4.06
N ILE A 243 -4.25 -5.03 3.04
CA ILE A 243 -4.44 -6.37 2.46
C ILE A 243 -3.16 -6.84 1.75
N ASP A 244 -2.46 -5.98 1.02
CA ASP A 244 -1.14 -6.31 0.48
C ASP A 244 -0.22 -6.81 1.59
N TYR A 245 -0.18 -6.09 2.72
CA TYR A 245 0.66 -6.45 3.84
C TYR A 245 0.19 -7.72 4.57
N TYR A 246 -1.12 -7.90 4.71
CA TYR A 246 -1.72 -9.13 5.23
C TYR A 246 -1.20 -10.35 4.45
N PHE A 247 -1.27 -10.33 3.12
CA PHE A 247 -0.80 -11.46 2.31
C PHE A 247 0.70 -11.66 2.39
N VAL A 248 1.50 -10.60 2.46
CA VAL A 248 2.94 -10.72 2.73
C VAL A 248 3.20 -11.45 4.05
N LEU A 249 2.46 -11.12 5.10
CA LEU A 249 2.61 -11.76 6.40
C LEU A 249 2.15 -13.22 6.40
N VAL A 250 1.03 -13.54 5.76
CA VAL A 250 0.47 -14.89 5.70
C VAL A 250 1.35 -15.81 4.84
N LYS A 251 1.84 -15.32 3.69
CA LYS A 251 2.64 -16.09 2.72
C LYS A 251 4.12 -16.18 3.08
N SER A 252 4.60 -15.39 4.05
CA SER A 252 5.96 -15.54 4.54
C SER A 252 6.13 -16.90 5.23
N GLU A 253 7.12 -17.67 4.77
CA GLU A 253 7.36 -19.04 5.23
C GLU A 253 7.69 -19.14 6.73
N GLU A 254 7.55 -20.36 7.29
CA GLU A 254 7.83 -20.72 8.69
C GLU A 254 9.26 -20.43 9.17
N ARG A 255 10.22 -20.22 8.27
CA ARG A 255 11.58 -19.74 8.60
C ARG A 255 11.61 -18.45 9.42
N ARG A 256 10.50 -17.70 9.41
CA ARG A 256 10.29 -16.50 10.21
C ARG A 256 10.27 -16.74 11.71
N VAL A 257 9.67 -17.84 12.16
CA VAL A 257 9.56 -18.15 13.59
C VAL A 257 10.95 -18.31 14.21
N LYS A 258 11.90 -18.89 13.48
CA LYS A 258 13.31 -19.05 13.94
C LYS A 258 14.07 -17.72 14.07
N ASN A 259 13.58 -16.63 13.42
CA ASN A 259 14.24 -15.33 13.41
C ASN A 259 13.35 -14.15 13.87
N LEU A 260 12.21 -14.41 14.54
CA LEU A 260 11.30 -13.37 15.00
C LEU A 260 12.00 -12.35 15.91
N THR A 261 12.84 -12.80 16.82
CA THR A 261 13.60 -11.91 17.73
C THR A 261 14.56 -10.99 16.96
N ALA A 262 15.19 -11.49 15.88
CA ALA A 262 16.05 -10.67 15.03
C ALA A 262 15.24 -9.64 14.25
N LEU A 263 14.11 -10.04 13.66
CA LEU A 263 13.18 -9.13 12.99
C LEU A 263 12.67 -8.03 13.94
N GLN A 264 12.30 -8.38 15.15
CA GLN A 264 11.84 -7.41 16.16
C GLN A 264 12.92 -6.41 16.56
N ARG A 265 14.19 -6.87 16.69
CA ARG A 265 15.33 -5.96 16.91
C ARG A 265 15.52 -5.01 15.73
N GLU A 266 15.38 -5.51 14.52
CA GLU A 266 15.50 -4.71 13.29
C GLU A 266 14.38 -3.66 13.18
N LEU A 267 13.13 -4.03 13.47
CA LEU A 267 12.01 -3.09 13.52
C LEU A 267 12.23 -1.97 14.55
N LYS A 268 12.80 -2.30 15.73
CA LYS A 268 13.18 -1.31 16.75
C LYS A 268 14.31 -0.39 16.27
N TYR A 269 15.33 -0.96 15.65
CA TYR A 269 16.47 -0.22 15.10
C TYR A 269 16.05 0.77 14.00
N LEU A 270 15.12 0.36 13.13
CA LEU A 270 14.59 1.17 12.04
C LEU A 270 13.49 2.15 12.49
N GLY A 271 13.04 2.12 13.74
CA GLY A 271 11.98 3.00 14.25
C GLY A 271 10.56 2.60 13.83
N LEU A 272 10.37 1.35 13.41
CA LEU A 272 9.07 0.83 12.91
C LEU A 272 8.28 0.04 13.97
N TRP A 273 8.89 -0.25 15.12
CA TRP A 273 8.32 -1.15 16.13
C TRP A 273 6.94 -0.72 16.63
N LYS A 274 6.79 0.56 16.96
CA LYS A 274 5.56 1.11 17.49
C LYS A 274 4.43 1.05 16.45
N PHE A 275 4.72 1.46 15.23
CA PHE A 275 3.78 1.39 14.13
C PHE A 275 3.40 -0.07 13.77
N ALA A 276 4.35 -1.00 13.88
CA ALA A 276 4.07 -2.42 13.69
C ALA A 276 2.97 -2.92 14.63
N GLY A 277 2.99 -2.54 15.92
CA GLY A 277 1.94 -2.90 16.88
C GLY A 277 0.56 -2.39 16.50
N ALA A 278 0.45 -1.16 16.01
CA ALA A 278 -0.79 -0.59 15.51
C ALA A 278 -1.29 -1.33 14.25
N VAL A 279 -0.38 -1.64 13.32
CA VAL A 279 -0.72 -2.40 12.10
C VAL A 279 -1.17 -3.82 12.44
N MET A 280 -0.52 -4.49 13.40
CA MET A 280 -0.95 -5.83 13.85
C MET A 280 -2.38 -5.80 14.39
N TYR A 281 -2.77 -4.77 15.16
CA TYR A 281 -4.16 -4.58 15.58
C TYR A 281 -5.11 -4.50 14.39
N VAL A 282 -4.82 -3.62 13.42
CA VAL A 282 -5.70 -3.44 12.24
C VAL A 282 -5.83 -4.73 11.43
N LEU A 283 -4.71 -5.42 11.18
CA LEU A 283 -4.73 -6.68 10.43
C LEU A 283 -5.49 -7.79 11.17
N HIS A 284 -5.39 -7.85 12.50
CA HIS A 284 -6.12 -8.81 13.30
C HIS A 284 -7.63 -8.50 13.30
N GLU A 285 -8.01 -7.29 13.69
CA GLU A 285 -9.40 -6.88 13.85
C GLU A 285 -10.17 -6.80 12.52
N ALA A 286 -9.57 -6.21 11.49
CA ALA A 286 -10.25 -6.04 10.21
C ALA A 286 -10.11 -7.25 9.29
N LEU A 287 -8.95 -7.89 9.25
CA LEU A 287 -8.60 -8.91 8.25
C LEU A 287 -8.43 -10.32 8.82
N GLY A 288 -8.50 -10.51 10.14
CA GLY A 288 -8.36 -11.80 10.77
C GLY A 288 -6.95 -12.40 10.68
N LEU A 289 -5.90 -11.58 10.80
CA LEU A 289 -4.52 -12.06 10.82
C LEU A 289 -4.31 -13.01 12.02
N PRO A 290 -3.86 -14.25 11.81
CA PRO A 290 -3.55 -15.17 12.90
C PRO A 290 -2.41 -14.65 13.77
N GLU A 291 -2.49 -14.86 15.10
CA GLU A 291 -1.45 -14.45 16.06
C GLU A 291 -0.07 -15.00 15.69
N ALA A 292 0.00 -16.24 15.20
CA ALA A 292 1.24 -16.88 14.74
C ALA A 292 1.93 -16.15 13.57
N LYS A 293 1.22 -15.25 12.89
CA LYS A 293 1.75 -14.44 11.78
C LYS A 293 2.10 -13.01 12.19
N MET A 294 1.88 -12.64 13.45
CA MET A 294 2.21 -11.31 13.97
C MET A 294 3.71 -11.13 14.15
N ILE A 295 4.19 -9.93 13.84
CA ILE A 295 5.61 -9.55 13.97
C ILE A 295 5.89 -8.69 15.20
N ALA A 296 4.85 -8.15 15.81
CA ALA A 296 4.89 -7.34 17.02
C ALA A 296 3.62 -7.62 17.84
N PRO A 297 3.67 -7.40 19.18
CA PRO A 297 2.47 -7.39 20.00
C PRO A 297 1.48 -6.31 19.53
N ILE A 298 0.19 -6.60 19.64
CA ILE A 298 -0.87 -5.65 19.31
C ILE A 298 -0.82 -4.44 20.25
N ASP A 299 -0.85 -3.24 19.69
CA ASP A 299 -1.17 -2.01 20.41
C ASP A 299 -2.63 -1.62 20.12
N VAL A 300 -3.50 -1.82 21.12
CA VAL A 300 -4.95 -1.60 20.98
C VAL A 300 -5.26 -0.11 20.79
N ASN A 301 -4.60 0.79 21.52
CA ASN A 301 -4.91 2.21 21.48
C ASN A 301 -4.47 2.86 20.16
N GLU A 302 -3.23 2.60 19.76
CA GLU A 302 -2.72 3.10 18.48
C GLU A 302 -3.42 2.43 17.30
N GLY A 303 -3.72 1.14 17.41
CA GLY A 303 -4.42 0.37 16.38
C GLY A 303 -5.84 0.85 16.13
N ARG A 304 -6.60 1.14 17.17
CA ARG A 304 -7.94 1.75 17.05
C ARG A 304 -7.88 3.12 16.38
N PHE A 305 -6.91 3.93 16.78
CA PHE A 305 -6.70 5.23 16.14
C PHE A 305 -6.36 5.06 14.66
N LEU A 306 -5.42 4.17 14.31
CA LEU A 306 -5.03 3.90 12.92
C LEU A 306 -6.21 3.38 12.09
N LEU A 307 -6.99 2.45 12.60
CA LEU A 307 -8.17 1.92 11.92
C LEU A 307 -9.21 3.01 11.66
N ALA A 308 -9.46 3.89 12.65
CA ALA A 308 -10.36 5.03 12.49
C ALA A 308 -9.87 5.99 11.39
N GLU A 309 -8.58 6.31 11.34
CA GLU A 309 -7.98 7.14 10.28
C GLU A 309 -8.11 6.48 8.89
N ILE A 310 -7.91 5.17 8.79
CA ILE A 310 -8.07 4.40 7.54
C ILE A 310 -9.53 4.44 7.05
N MET A 311 -10.47 4.18 7.94
CA MET A 311 -11.89 4.14 7.58
C MET A 311 -12.44 5.51 7.23
N GLN A 312 -11.94 6.56 7.88
CA GLN A 312 -12.31 7.95 7.58
C GLN A 312 -11.68 8.46 6.29
N GLY A 313 -10.41 8.14 6.05
CA GLY A 313 -9.65 8.69 4.92
C GLY A 313 -9.85 7.94 3.62
N GLY A 314 -10.16 6.64 3.68
CA GLY A 314 -10.19 5.77 2.52
C GLY A 314 -8.81 5.58 1.87
N ASN A 315 -8.81 5.01 0.66
CA ASN A 315 -7.58 4.74 -0.08
C ASN A 315 -6.77 6.03 -0.32
N PHE A 316 -5.53 6.05 0.16
CA PHE A 316 -4.65 7.23 0.13
C PHE A 316 -5.27 8.52 0.68
N GLY A 317 -6.17 8.42 1.66
CA GLY A 317 -6.78 9.57 2.31
C GLY A 317 -7.61 10.45 1.36
N GLN A 318 -8.05 9.93 0.21
CA GLN A 318 -8.77 10.70 -0.81
C GLN A 318 -10.12 11.23 -0.32
N TYR A 319 -10.71 10.56 0.64
CA TYR A 319 -12.03 10.89 1.19
C TYR A 319 -11.98 11.68 2.50
N ASP A 320 -10.77 12.03 2.97
CA ASP A 320 -10.62 12.83 4.20
C ASP A 320 -10.93 14.31 3.92
N THR A 321 -12.07 14.76 4.42
CA THR A 321 -12.56 16.13 4.28
C THR A 321 -12.45 16.95 5.58
N ARG A 322 -11.90 16.38 6.67
CA ARG A 322 -11.84 17.04 8.00
C ARG A 322 -11.08 18.35 8.03
N LEU A 323 -10.17 18.56 7.09
CA LEU A 323 -9.37 19.80 6.98
C LEU A 323 -9.68 20.59 5.68
N GLY A 324 -10.89 20.44 5.16
CA GLY A 324 -11.36 21.15 3.98
C GLY A 324 -11.18 20.40 2.66
N SER A 325 -11.67 21.00 1.57
CA SER A 325 -11.55 20.43 0.23
C SER A 325 -10.10 20.52 -0.29
N LYS A 326 -9.73 19.52 -1.09
CA LYS A 326 -8.44 19.47 -1.79
C LYS A 326 -8.49 20.13 -3.17
N GLU A 327 -9.68 20.52 -3.62
CA GLU A 327 -9.89 21.14 -4.92
C GLU A 327 -9.35 22.57 -4.94
N ASN A 328 -8.57 22.91 -5.96
CA ASN A 328 -7.98 24.25 -6.16
C ASN A 328 -7.11 24.77 -5.01
N GLU A 329 -6.50 23.89 -4.25
CA GLU A 329 -5.71 24.20 -3.07
C GLU A 329 -4.36 24.82 -3.45
N GLY A 330 -4.08 26.04 -2.95
CA GLY A 330 -2.78 26.71 -3.09
C GLY A 330 -1.66 25.98 -2.31
N LYS A 331 -0.41 26.16 -2.74
CA LYS A 331 0.76 25.49 -2.13
C LYS A 331 0.89 25.71 -0.62
N LEU A 332 0.65 26.92 -0.14
CA LEU A 332 0.73 27.26 1.29
C LEU A 332 -0.41 26.59 2.08
N HIS A 333 -1.63 26.62 1.55
CA HIS A 333 -2.79 25.98 2.18
C HIS A 333 -2.55 24.47 2.28
N ARG A 334 -2.09 23.83 1.21
CA ARG A 334 -1.71 22.40 1.22
C ARG A 334 -0.64 22.11 2.28
N TYR A 335 0.38 22.98 2.39
CA TYR A 335 1.45 22.82 3.38
C TYR A 335 0.88 22.85 4.81
N LEU A 336 0.04 23.83 5.13
CA LEU A 336 -0.58 23.98 6.45
C LEU A 336 -1.53 22.83 6.75
N ARG A 337 -2.39 22.46 5.81
CA ARG A 337 -3.33 21.35 5.96
C ARG A 337 -2.61 20.02 6.26
N MET A 338 -1.55 19.71 5.51
CA MET A 338 -0.77 18.50 5.75
C MET A 338 -0.07 18.53 7.11
N SER A 339 0.48 19.67 7.50
CA SER A 339 1.13 19.82 8.81
C SER A 339 0.14 19.67 9.96
N LEU A 340 -1.04 20.29 9.86
CA LEU A 340 -2.12 20.14 10.85
C LEU A 340 -2.63 18.70 10.93
N ARG A 341 -2.74 18.03 9.77
CA ARG A 341 -3.07 16.61 9.74
C ARG A 341 -2.05 15.77 10.52
N ASN A 342 -0.76 16.03 10.31
CA ASN A 342 0.31 15.27 10.95
C ASN A 342 0.38 15.50 12.46
N LEU A 343 -0.08 16.63 12.99
CA LEU A 343 -0.20 16.85 14.43
C LEU A 343 -1.08 15.80 15.14
N ARG A 344 -2.10 15.26 14.47
CA ARG A 344 -2.91 14.16 15.02
C ARG A 344 -2.10 12.90 15.28
N PHE A 345 -1.10 12.66 14.45
CA PHE A 345 -0.20 11.50 14.55
C PHE A 345 0.94 11.74 15.54
N ALA A 346 1.23 13.00 15.90
CA ALA A 346 2.33 13.33 16.80
C ALA A 346 2.16 12.74 18.21
N LYS A 347 0.92 12.48 18.64
CA LYS A 347 0.64 11.77 19.88
C LYS A 347 1.31 10.41 19.96
N TYR A 348 1.34 9.68 18.83
CA TYR A 348 1.87 8.32 18.77
C TYR A 348 3.24 8.25 18.10
N TYR A 349 3.50 9.11 17.10
CA TYR A 349 4.70 9.10 16.25
C TYR A 349 5.35 10.48 16.18
N PRO A 350 5.78 11.07 17.32
CA PRO A 350 6.27 12.45 17.35
C PRO A 350 7.46 12.70 16.44
N THR A 351 8.40 11.75 16.35
CA THR A 351 9.62 11.90 15.54
C THR A 351 9.30 12.06 14.05
N GLU A 352 8.49 11.18 13.48
CA GLU A 352 8.12 11.25 12.05
C GLU A 352 7.16 12.40 11.77
N ALA A 353 6.14 12.57 12.61
CA ALA A 353 5.11 13.61 12.43
C ALA A 353 5.68 15.03 12.45
N LEU A 354 6.67 15.29 13.32
CA LEU A 354 7.33 16.59 13.40
C LEU A 354 8.46 16.76 12.38
N SER A 355 9.09 15.66 11.95
CA SER A 355 10.15 15.70 10.94
C SER A 355 9.61 15.89 9.51
N GLU A 356 8.40 15.43 9.21
CA GLU A 356 7.83 15.51 7.86
C GLU A 356 7.74 16.96 7.32
N PRO A 357 7.19 17.96 8.04
CA PRO A 357 7.16 19.33 7.55
C PRO A 357 8.56 19.91 7.31
N LEU A 358 9.51 19.60 8.18
CA LEU A 358 10.90 20.05 8.05
C LEU A 358 11.57 19.41 6.83
N PHE A 359 11.39 18.10 6.67
CA PHE A 359 11.89 17.36 5.52
C PHE A 359 11.33 17.91 4.20
N ARG A 360 10.02 18.15 4.14
CA ARG A 360 9.35 18.69 2.96
C ARG A 360 9.88 20.07 2.58
N THR A 361 10.11 20.93 3.56
CA THR A 361 10.71 22.25 3.36
C THR A 361 12.14 22.14 2.88
N TRP A 362 12.95 21.34 3.56
CA TRP A 362 14.33 21.06 3.15
C TRP A 362 14.41 20.54 1.73
N PHE A 363 13.61 19.55 1.38
CA PHE A 363 13.63 18.95 0.05
C PHE A 363 13.19 19.93 -1.05
N ALA A 364 12.22 20.78 -0.76
CA ALA A 364 11.81 21.86 -1.68
C ALA A 364 12.94 22.87 -1.94
N LEU A 365 13.65 23.29 -0.90
CA LEU A 365 14.83 24.16 -1.01
C LEU A 365 15.97 23.46 -1.75
N TRP A 366 16.24 22.21 -1.42
CA TRP A 366 17.26 21.40 -2.08
C TRP A 366 16.99 21.29 -3.58
N LYS A 367 15.75 21.01 -4.00
CA LYS A 367 15.37 20.98 -5.42
C LYS A 367 15.63 22.33 -6.11
N LYS A 368 15.25 23.43 -5.46
CA LYS A 368 15.43 24.79 -6.01
C LYS A 368 16.93 25.10 -6.23
N ILE A 369 17.79 24.76 -5.26
CA ILE A 369 19.24 24.97 -5.35
C ILE A 369 19.86 24.18 -6.50
N HIS A 370 19.36 22.94 -6.73
CA HIS A 370 19.89 22.05 -7.78
C HIS A 370 19.17 22.20 -9.14
N GLY A 371 18.31 23.23 -9.31
CA GLY A 371 17.58 23.45 -10.56
C GLY A 371 16.61 22.32 -10.94
N ILE A 372 16.11 21.56 -9.95
CA ILE A 372 15.23 20.40 -10.13
C ILE A 372 13.78 20.84 -9.97
N ARG A 373 12.96 20.47 -10.93
CA ARG A 373 11.49 20.73 -10.89
C ARG A 373 10.71 19.77 -10.01
#